data_81c1fee2c81836db68400af822c92987
#
_entry.id   81c1fee2c81836db68400af822c92987
#
_cell.length_a   1.000
_cell.length_b   1.000
_cell.length_c   1.000
_cell.angle_alpha   90.00
_cell.angle_beta   90.00
_cell.angle_gamma   90.00
#
_symmetry.space_group_name_H-M   'P 1'
#
loop_
_entity.id
_entity.type
_entity.pdbx_description
1 polymer ?
#
loop_
_entity_poly.entity_id
_entity_poly.type
_entity_poly.pdbx_seq_one_letter_code
_entity_poly.pdbx_strand_id
1 'polypeptide(L)'
;MRFHVIRSQTPNPAQSPLRVVEHETGREVGWVNRYLDREYVRRLADASLRSCAYSLLHFVRWWESLHHTGDVVEGDLTESTLLDYEKFQCSHQPPFSSSTINDRVAVADRALRNEFPDAPDPTARGFQQAFLRRGPLGLGRPRVGMSRLRVRVPKRNLVPLSVEEVARFGSSFRTARDLAIVGLMLLEGLRSAEVLSLNEDDVLLSEAQLRVRGKGNKLRFLPLAPETVQLLDHYRRLERPPVGTAALFVSLKGPARGTRMTLAGLRSLFRYHRQRTGIKLANPHRFRHTFASDLVRGGISLPALMQLMGHADIQTTLRYVQITPQDVYQQYTRAVAQQVRPLPRPSS
;
A
#
# COMPACT_ATOMS: atom_id res chain seq x y z
N MET A 1 9.15 -28.19 -0.87
CA MET A 1 7.97 -27.53 -1.51
C MET A 1 8.15 -27.64 -3.02
N ARG A 2 7.22 -28.28 -3.70
CA ARG A 2 7.33 -28.62 -5.14
C ARG A 2 7.36 -27.41 -6.07
N PHE A 3 6.64 -26.33 -5.78
CA PHE A 3 6.60 -25.12 -6.62
C PHE A 3 7.21 -23.90 -5.94
N HIS A 4 7.82 -23.01 -6.75
CA HIS A 4 8.39 -21.74 -6.28
C HIS A 4 8.33 -20.66 -7.38
N VAL A 5 8.56 -19.39 -6.98
CA VAL A 5 8.68 -18.26 -7.90
C VAL A 5 10.16 -18.02 -8.19
N ILE A 6 10.53 -17.97 -9.45
CA ILE A 6 11.85 -17.53 -9.90
C ILE A 6 11.78 -16.18 -10.60
N ARG A 7 12.90 -15.49 -10.70
CA ARG A 7 13.06 -14.32 -11.56
C ARG A 7 13.90 -14.70 -12.76
N SER A 8 13.34 -14.61 -13.96
CA SER A 8 14.07 -14.84 -15.21
C SER A 8 15.19 -13.82 -15.36
N GLN A 9 16.37 -14.30 -15.76
CA GLN A 9 17.53 -13.45 -16.03
C GLN A 9 17.54 -12.90 -17.46
N THR A 10 16.80 -13.52 -18.37
CA THR A 10 16.66 -13.09 -19.77
C THR A 10 15.42 -12.22 -19.91
N PRO A 11 15.56 -10.90 -20.13
CA PRO A 11 14.42 -10.04 -20.32
C PRO A 11 13.75 -10.32 -21.67
N ASN A 12 12.48 -10.75 -21.62
CA ASN A 12 11.61 -10.83 -22.78
C ASN A 12 10.51 -9.78 -22.59
N PRO A 13 10.35 -8.80 -23.50
CA PRO A 13 9.37 -7.73 -23.36
C PRO A 13 7.91 -8.22 -23.33
N ALA A 14 7.64 -9.42 -23.85
CA ALA A 14 6.31 -10.03 -23.86
C ALA A 14 6.05 -10.95 -22.65
N GLN A 15 7.06 -11.24 -21.84
CA GLN A 15 6.96 -12.19 -20.74
C GLN A 15 7.28 -11.55 -19.39
N SER A 16 6.52 -11.93 -18.38
CA SER A 16 6.80 -11.54 -17.00
C SER A 16 8.18 -12.01 -16.55
N PRO A 17 8.97 -11.16 -15.90
CA PRO A 17 10.23 -11.60 -15.29
C PRO A 17 10.03 -12.56 -14.11
N LEU A 18 8.80 -12.70 -13.62
CA LEU A 18 8.47 -13.63 -12.54
C LEU A 18 7.74 -14.84 -13.11
N ARG A 19 8.27 -16.04 -12.81
CA ARG A 19 7.71 -17.31 -13.27
C ARG A 19 7.44 -18.23 -12.09
N VAL A 20 6.35 -18.96 -12.13
CA VAL A 20 6.05 -20.06 -11.19
C VAL A 20 6.50 -21.35 -11.85
N VAL A 21 7.40 -22.06 -11.20
CA VAL A 21 8.01 -23.29 -11.72
C VAL A 21 8.00 -24.40 -10.67
N GLU A 22 8.03 -25.63 -11.15
CA GLU A 22 8.27 -26.82 -10.34
C GLU A 22 9.75 -26.92 -10.00
N HIS A 23 10.08 -27.22 -8.75
CA HIS A 23 11.46 -27.15 -8.24
C HIS A 23 12.39 -28.18 -8.88
N GLU A 24 11.92 -29.41 -9.01
CA GLU A 24 12.75 -30.54 -9.46
C GLU A 24 12.96 -30.55 -10.98
N THR A 25 11.90 -30.26 -11.72
CA THR A 25 11.91 -30.36 -13.19
C THR A 25 12.20 -29.03 -13.88
N GLY A 26 12.05 -27.91 -13.18
CA GLY A 26 12.08 -26.57 -13.79
C GLY A 26 10.86 -26.27 -14.68
N ARG A 27 9.88 -27.20 -14.76
CA ARG A 27 8.68 -27.05 -15.59
C ARG A 27 7.85 -25.86 -15.12
N GLU A 28 7.45 -25.03 -16.06
CA GLU A 28 6.60 -23.88 -15.81
C GLU A 28 5.15 -24.29 -15.55
N VAL A 29 4.47 -23.63 -14.60
CA VAL A 29 3.02 -23.73 -14.44
C VAL A 29 2.37 -22.83 -15.48
N GLY A 30 2.00 -23.41 -16.61
CA GLY A 30 1.64 -22.68 -17.85
C GLY A 30 0.54 -21.65 -17.67
N TRP A 31 -0.60 -22.02 -17.08
CA TRP A 31 -1.74 -21.13 -16.90
C TRP A 31 -1.42 -19.91 -15.99
N VAL A 32 -0.63 -20.12 -14.93
CA VAL A 32 -0.19 -19.03 -14.05
C VAL A 32 0.72 -18.07 -14.80
N ASN A 33 1.68 -18.62 -15.56
CA ASN A 33 2.67 -17.81 -16.23
C ASN A 33 2.06 -17.01 -17.39
N ARG A 34 1.07 -17.57 -18.13
CA ARG A 34 0.29 -16.80 -19.13
C ARG A 34 -0.46 -15.63 -18.48
N TYR A 35 -1.08 -15.83 -17.32
CA TYR A 35 -1.72 -14.75 -16.58
C TYR A 35 -0.72 -13.66 -16.16
N LEU A 36 0.45 -14.04 -15.63
CA LEU A 36 1.50 -13.09 -15.26
C LEU A 36 2.03 -12.32 -16.47
N ASP A 37 2.18 -12.97 -17.63
CA ASP A 37 2.60 -12.33 -18.88
C ASP A 37 1.58 -11.27 -19.32
N ARG A 38 0.29 -11.59 -19.26
CA ARG A 38 -0.80 -10.66 -19.55
C ARG A 38 -0.78 -9.42 -18.67
N GLU A 39 -0.61 -9.62 -17.35
CA GLU A 39 -0.54 -8.51 -16.40
C GLU A 39 0.75 -7.68 -16.56
N TYR A 40 1.85 -8.31 -16.96
CA TYR A 40 3.10 -7.62 -17.28
C TYR A 40 2.97 -6.73 -18.53
N VAL A 41 2.39 -7.24 -19.60
CA VAL A 41 2.11 -6.47 -20.84
C VAL A 41 1.17 -5.30 -20.56
N ARG A 42 0.22 -5.44 -19.62
CA ARG A 42 -0.64 -4.36 -19.12
C ARG A 42 0.09 -3.35 -18.23
N ARG A 43 1.42 -3.48 -18.08
CA ARG A 43 2.28 -2.62 -17.28
C ARG A 43 1.89 -2.59 -15.79
N LEU A 44 1.49 -3.73 -15.25
CA LEU A 44 1.32 -3.85 -13.81
C LEU A 44 2.65 -3.58 -13.11
N ALA A 45 2.64 -2.77 -12.04
CA ALA A 45 3.86 -2.46 -11.29
C ALA A 45 4.55 -3.73 -10.76
N ASP A 46 5.89 -3.79 -10.79
CA ASP A 46 6.68 -4.97 -10.38
C ASP A 46 6.28 -5.52 -9.00
N ALA A 47 6.05 -4.63 -8.02
CA ALA A 47 5.57 -5.04 -6.69
C ALA A 47 4.19 -5.72 -6.72
N SER A 48 3.28 -5.25 -7.58
CA SER A 48 1.94 -5.84 -7.75
C SER A 48 2.03 -7.16 -8.50
N LEU A 49 2.86 -7.24 -9.53
CA LEU A 49 3.12 -8.47 -10.28
C LEU A 49 3.71 -9.54 -9.35
N ARG A 50 4.65 -9.15 -8.49
CA ARG A 50 5.21 -10.04 -7.47
C ARG A 50 4.14 -10.53 -6.49
N SER A 51 3.25 -9.65 -6.03
CA SER A 51 2.14 -10.04 -5.16
C SER A 51 1.22 -11.05 -5.85
N CYS A 52 0.89 -10.84 -7.13
CA CYS A 52 0.12 -11.80 -7.93
C CYS A 52 0.83 -13.16 -8.03
N ALA A 53 2.12 -13.18 -8.37
CA ALA A 53 2.89 -14.43 -8.49
C ALA A 53 2.89 -15.25 -7.19
N TYR A 54 3.11 -14.61 -6.04
CA TYR A 54 3.08 -15.32 -4.75
C TYR A 54 1.68 -15.72 -4.31
N SER A 55 0.65 -14.97 -4.68
CA SER A 55 -0.74 -15.34 -4.42
C SER A 55 -1.14 -16.57 -5.24
N LEU A 56 -0.76 -16.62 -6.52
CA LEU A 56 -1.00 -17.77 -7.38
C LEU A 56 -0.14 -18.98 -6.99
N LEU A 57 1.11 -18.78 -6.58
CA LEU A 57 1.93 -19.86 -6.02
C LEU A 57 1.25 -20.53 -4.81
N HIS A 58 0.60 -19.74 -3.95
CA HIS A 58 -0.14 -20.29 -2.81
C HIS A 58 -1.36 -21.11 -3.26
N PHE A 59 -2.07 -20.65 -4.30
CA PHE A 59 -3.17 -21.39 -4.90
C PHE A 59 -2.68 -22.70 -5.54
N VAL A 60 -1.62 -22.65 -6.35
CA VAL A 60 -1.02 -23.84 -7.00
C VAL A 60 -0.62 -24.90 -5.98
N ARG A 61 -0.04 -24.50 -4.84
CA ARG A 61 0.33 -25.43 -3.77
C ARG A 61 -0.86 -26.07 -3.08
N TRP A 62 -1.94 -25.31 -2.89
CA TRP A 62 -3.19 -25.86 -2.39
C TRP A 62 -3.82 -26.80 -3.40
N TRP A 63 -3.87 -26.43 -4.66
CA TRP A 63 -4.39 -27.22 -5.76
C TRP A 63 -3.65 -28.57 -5.90
N GLU A 64 -2.32 -28.51 -5.88
CA GLU A 64 -1.43 -29.66 -5.91
C GLU A 64 -1.70 -30.63 -4.74
N SER A 65 -2.01 -30.12 -3.57
CA SER A 65 -2.32 -30.98 -2.41
C SER A 65 -3.59 -31.80 -2.58
N LEU A 66 -4.48 -31.42 -3.50
CA LEU A 66 -5.74 -32.12 -3.80
C LEU A 66 -5.65 -32.97 -5.07
N HIS A 67 -4.99 -32.45 -6.09
CA HIS A 67 -4.98 -33.02 -7.45
C HIS A 67 -3.63 -33.62 -7.85
N HIS A 68 -2.62 -33.54 -6.98
CA HIS A 68 -1.24 -34.02 -7.21
C HIS A 68 -0.55 -33.41 -8.44
N THR A 69 -1.07 -32.29 -8.95
CA THR A 69 -0.52 -31.51 -10.06
C THR A 69 -0.67 -30.01 -9.83
N GLY A 70 0.24 -29.21 -10.39
CA GLY A 70 0.11 -27.76 -10.42
C GLY A 70 -0.69 -27.24 -11.62
N ASP A 71 -0.96 -28.10 -12.59
CA ASP A 71 -1.77 -27.75 -13.76
C ASP A 71 -3.26 -27.86 -13.39
N VAL A 72 -4.00 -26.84 -13.81
CA VAL A 72 -5.47 -26.79 -13.68
C VAL A 72 -6.05 -27.19 -15.04
N VAL A 73 -6.96 -28.14 -15.02
CA VAL A 73 -7.78 -28.51 -16.19
C VAL A 73 -9.17 -27.95 -15.99
N GLU A 74 -9.79 -27.46 -17.05
CA GLU A 74 -11.08 -26.78 -16.99
C GLU A 74 -12.17 -27.67 -16.36
N GLY A 75 -12.17 -28.97 -16.69
CA GLY A 75 -13.11 -29.94 -16.15
C GLY A 75 -13.00 -30.22 -14.65
N ASP A 76 -11.87 -29.88 -14.03
CA ASP A 76 -11.65 -30.06 -12.59
C ASP A 76 -12.14 -28.83 -11.79
N LEU A 77 -12.44 -27.73 -12.47
CA LEU A 77 -12.95 -26.51 -11.82
C LEU A 77 -14.45 -26.67 -11.51
N THR A 78 -14.81 -26.42 -10.27
CA THR A 78 -16.19 -26.46 -9.79
C THR A 78 -16.62 -25.10 -9.25
N GLU A 79 -17.93 -24.89 -9.11
CA GLU A 79 -18.50 -23.69 -8.46
C GLU A 79 -17.99 -23.48 -7.02
N SER A 80 -17.50 -24.53 -6.37
CA SER A 80 -16.97 -24.45 -5.00
C SER A 80 -15.47 -24.25 -4.91
N THR A 81 -14.72 -24.34 -6.00
CA THR A 81 -13.24 -24.34 -6.01
C THR A 81 -12.65 -23.18 -5.18
N LEU A 82 -13.10 -21.96 -5.40
CA LEU A 82 -12.58 -20.80 -4.65
C LEU A 82 -13.10 -20.74 -3.21
N LEU A 83 -14.29 -21.26 -2.94
CA LEU A 83 -14.83 -21.37 -1.58
C LEU A 83 -14.01 -22.37 -0.76
N ASP A 84 -13.63 -23.48 -1.35
CA ASP A 84 -12.84 -24.51 -0.67
C ASP A 84 -11.40 -24.02 -0.45
N TYR A 85 -10.85 -23.25 -1.40
CA TYR A 85 -9.58 -22.54 -1.23
C TYR A 85 -9.65 -21.49 -0.10
N GLU A 86 -10.75 -20.74 0.03
CA GLU A 86 -10.96 -19.80 1.13
C GLU A 86 -11.02 -20.53 2.47
N LYS A 87 -11.81 -21.61 2.58
CA LYS A 87 -11.93 -22.45 3.79
C LYS A 87 -10.57 -23.02 4.21
N PHE A 88 -9.80 -23.55 3.25
CA PHE A 88 -8.45 -24.03 3.51
C PHE A 88 -7.56 -22.94 4.16
N GLN A 89 -7.61 -21.72 3.66
CA GLN A 89 -6.83 -20.62 4.23
C GLN A 89 -7.32 -20.20 5.62
N CYS A 90 -8.64 -20.27 5.87
CA CYS A 90 -9.21 -19.95 7.17
C CYS A 90 -8.85 -20.98 8.24
N SER A 91 -8.66 -22.26 7.87
CA SER A 91 -8.30 -23.34 8.80
C SER A 91 -6.80 -23.43 9.11
N HIS A 92 -5.96 -22.62 8.42
CA HIS A 92 -4.51 -22.66 8.59
C HIS A 92 -4.07 -22.20 10.01
N GLN A 93 -3.04 -22.88 10.57
CA GLN A 93 -2.44 -22.54 11.86
C GLN A 93 -0.96 -22.13 11.65
N PRO A 94 -0.54 -20.90 12.03
CA PRO A 94 -1.35 -19.79 12.53
C PRO A 94 -2.27 -19.19 11.43
N PRO A 95 -3.41 -18.57 11.80
CA PRO A 95 -4.39 -18.09 10.83
C PRO A 95 -3.84 -16.93 9.97
N PHE A 96 -4.13 -16.98 8.68
CA PHE A 96 -3.84 -15.85 7.79
C PHE A 96 -4.76 -14.65 8.10
N SER A 97 -4.28 -13.44 7.82
CA SER A 97 -5.14 -12.26 7.95
C SER A 97 -6.27 -12.30 6.91
N SER A 98 -7.47 -11.85 7.29
CA SER A 98 -8.61 -11.75 6.37
C SER A 98 -8.28 -10.97 5.09
N SER A 99 -7.44 -9.93 5.18
CA SER A 99 -6.96 -9.19 4.01
C SER A 99 -6.12 -10.06 3.09
N THR A 100 -5.20 -10.87 3.64
CA THR A 100 -4.35 -11.78 2.86
C THR A 100 -5.19 -12.84 2.15
N ILE A 101 -6.19 -13.40 2.83
CA ILE A 101 -7.11 -14.39 2.24
C ILE A 101 -7.86 -13.74 1.08
N ASN A 102 -8.46 -12.57 1.30
CA ASN A 102 -9.21 -11.84 0.28
C ASN A 102 -8.36 -11.48 -0.95
N ASP A 103 -7.12 -11.04 -0.72
CA ASP A 103 -6.20 -10.69 -1.81
C ASP A 103 -5.83 -11.92 -2.65
N ARG A 104 -5.55 -13.06 -2.01
CA ARG A 104 -5.22 -14.33 -2.68
C ARG A 104 -6.41 -14.88 -3.47
N VAL A 105 -7.59 -14.92 -2.86
CA VAL A 105 -8.82 -15.37 -3.54
C VAL A 105 -9.14 -14.47 -4.72
N ALA A 106 -9.04 -13.14 -4.58
CA ALA A 106 -9.30 -12.22 -5.68
C ALA A 106 -8.29 -12.32 -6.84
N VAL A 107 -7.03 -12.70 -6.56
CA VAL A 107 -6.03 -12.95 -7.60
C VAL A 107 -6.30 -14.28 -8.30
N ALA A 108 -6.61 -15.34 -7.54
CA ALA A 108 -6.95 -16.65 -8.08
C ALA A 108 -8.21 -16.57 -8.97
N ASP A 109 -9.29 -15.92 -8.49
CA ASP A 109 -10.52 -15.69 -9.25
C ASP A 109 -10.25 -15.03 -10.60
N ARG A 110 -9.48 -13.94 -10.62
CA ARG A 110 -9.14 -13.25 -11.87
C ARG A 110 -8.31 -14.10 -12.81
N ALA A 111 -7.36 -14.85 -12.29
CA ALA A 111 -6.50 -15.69 -13.10
C ALA A 111 -7.30 -16.86 -13.71
N LEU A 112 -8.12 -17.54 -12.92
CA LEU A 112 -8.95 -18.65 -13.38
C LEU A 112 -9.96 -18.20 -14.44
N ARG A 113 -10.70 -17.12 -14.22
CA ARG A 113 -11.63 -16.56 -15.23
C ARG A 113 -10.96 -16.13 -16.52
N ASN A 114 -9.71 -15.71 -16.48
CA ASN A 114 -8.97 -15.30 -17.65
C ASN A 114 -8.43 -16.48 -18.46
N GLU A 115 -8.07 -17.56 -17.79
CA GLU A 115 -7.44 -18.73 -18.41
C GLU A 115 -8.45 -19.81 -18.79
N PHE A 116 -9.58 -19.86 -18.07
CA PHE A 116 -10.64 -20.86 -18.24
C PHE A 116 -12.01 -20.16 -18.30
N PRO A 117 -12.32 -19.45 -19.40
CA PRO A 117 -13.52 -18.61 -19.50
C PRO A 117 -14.83 -19.42 -19.52
N ASP A 118 -14.77 -20.66 -19.98
CA ASP A 118 -15.92 -21.57 -20.11
C ASP A 118 -16.14 -22.45 -18.86
N ALA A 119 -15.21 -22.40 -17.89
CA ALA A 119 -15.35 -23.09 -16.62
C ALA A 119 -16.55 -22.57 -15.82
N PRO A 120 -17.20 -23.42 -14.99
CA PRO A 120 -18.23 -22.96 -14.05
C PRO A 120 -17.74 -21.80 -13.21
N ASP A 121 -18.60 -20.81 -12.94
CA ASP A 121 -18.23 -19.67 -12.11
C ASP A 121 -17.81 -20.16 -10.72
N PRO A 122 -16.51 -20.13 -10.36
CA PRO A 122 -16.02 -20.68 -9.11
C PRO A 122 -16.50 -19.89 -7.87
N THR A 123 -17.37 -18.92 -8.06
CA THR A 123 -17.99 -18.09 -7.02
C THR A 123 -19.52 -18.17 -7.03
N ALA A 124 -20.11 -19.01 -7.86
CA ALA A 124 -21.54 -18.97 -8.22
C ALA A 124 -22.53 -19.26 -7.08
N ARG A 125 -22.10 -19.71 -5.91
CA ARG A 125 -22.99 -19.85 -4.75
C ARG A 125 -23.60 -18.49 -4.36
N GLY A 126 -24.75 -18.19 -4.94
CA GLY A 126 -25.59 -17.05 -4.55
C GLY A 126 -25.83 -15.98 -5.62
N PHE A 127 -25.57 -16.25 -6.88
CA PHE A 127 -25.74 -15.27 -7.95
C PHE A 127 -27.10 -15.32 -8.64
N GLN A 128 -28.17 -15.52 -7.95
CA GLN A 128 -29.51 -15.32 -8.54
C GLN A 128 -30.11 -13.95 -8.27
N GLN A 129 -29.43 -13.01 -7.64
CA GLN A 129 -29.96 -11.66 -7.48
C GLN A 129 -28.87 -10.63 -7.70
N ALA A 130 -28.66 -10.25 -8.95
CA ALA A 130 -28.13 -8.93 -9.28
C ALA A 130 -29.12 -7.88 -8.77
N PHE A 131 -28.99 -7.49 -7.52
CA PHE A 131 -29.71 -6.34 -7.03
C PHE A 131 -29.18 -5.10 -7.75
N LEU A 132 -29.90 -4.66 -8.76
CA LEU A 132 -29.81 -3.33 -9.30
C LEU A 132 -30.15 -2.36 -8.13
N ARG A 133 -29.17 -1.99 -7.33
CA ARG A 133 -29.30 -0.84 -6.45
C ARG A 133 -29.32 0.37 -7.38
N ARG A 134 -30.53 0.77 -7.78
CA ARG A 134 -30.78 2.10 -8.34
C ARG A 134 -30.40 3.08 -7.24
N GLY A 135 -29.46 3.99 -7.52
CA GLY A 135 -29.24 5.15 -6.66
C GLY A 135 -30.54 5.97 -6.56
N PRO A 136 -30.69 6.86 -5.58
CA PRO A 136 -31.91 7.65 -5.35
C PRO A 136 -32.39 8.43 -6.57
N LEU A 137 -31.54 8.63 -7.59
CA LEU A 137 -31.83 9.34 -8.83
C LEU A 137 -31.86 8.43 -10.07
N GLY A 138 -31.90 7.10 -9.92
CA GLY A 138 -32.01 6.19 -11.07
C GLY A 138 -30.78 6.12 -11.97
N LEU A 139 -29.71 6.85 -11.71
CA LEU A 139 -28.51 7.01 -12.55
C LEU A 139 -27.32 6.14 -12.05
N GLY A 140 -27.56 4.92 -11.64
CA GLY A 140 -26.49 3.98 -11.25
C GLY A 140 -26.08 3.10 -12.42
N ARG A 141 -24.80 3.12 -12.83
CA ARG A 141 -24.25 2.03 -13.64
C ARG A 141 -24.38 0.73 -12.86
N PRO A 142 -24.82 -0.39 -13.47
CA PRO A 142 -24.82 -1.68 -12.81
C PRO A 142 -23.41 -1.99 -12.37
N ARG A 143 -23.16 -2.04 -11.06
CA ARG A 143 -21.92 -2.62 -10.55
C ARG A 143 -22.06 -4.12 -10.74
N VAL A 144 -21.35 -4.66 -11.72
CA VAL A 144 -21.13 -6.10 -11.84
C VAL A 144 -20.70 -6.59 -10.48
N GLY A 145 -21.48 -7.51 -9.89
CA GLY A 145 -21.33 -7.93 -8.52
C GLY A 145 -19.90 -8.38 -8.25
N MET A 146 -19.23 -7.69 -7.34
CA MET A 146 -17.96 -8.18 -6.82
C MET A 146 -18.23 -9.52 -6.13
N SER A 147 -17.41 -10.52 -6.45
CA SER A 147 -17.39 -11.83 -5.78
C SER A 147 -17.75 -11.71 -4.30
N ARG A 148 -18.78 -12.43 -3.86
CA ARG A 148 -19.19 -12.49 -2.46
C ARG A 148 -18.24 -13.29 -1.57
N LEU A 149 -17.24 -13.94 -2.16
CA LEU A 149 -16.17 -14.63 -1.45
C LEU A 149 -15.23 -13.59 -0.82
N ARG A 150 -15.60 -13.12 0.36
CA ARG A 150 -14.78 -12.23 1.16
C ARG A 150 -14.95 -12.52 2.64
N VAL A 151 -13.88 -12.91 3.26
CA VAL A 151 -13.79 -12.94 4.72
C VAL A 151 -13.93 -11.51 5.25
N ARG A 152 -14.76 -11.33 6.26
CA ARG A 152 -14.95 -10.02 6.89
C ARG A 152 -13.62 -9.53 7.47
N VAL A 153 -13.16 -8.38 6.99
CA VAL A 153 -11.98 -7.73 7.54
C VAL A 153 -12.43 -6.85 8.71
N PRO A 154 -11.98 -7.13 9.95
CA PRO A 154 -12.30 -6.24 11.06
C PRO A 154 -11.73 -4.85 10.78
N LYS A 155 -12.53 -3.80 11.03
CA LYS A 155 -12.04 -2.42 10.95
C LYS A 155 -10.97 -2.24 12.02
N ARG A 156 -9.72 -2.18 11.61
CA ARG A 156 -8.62 -1.82 12.52
C ARG A 156 -8.62 -0.30 12.66
N ASN A 157 -8.96 0.18 13.84
CA ASN A 157 -8.69 1.56 14.18
C ASN A 157 -7.17 1.75 14.20
N LEU A 158 -6.69 2.53 13.26
CA LEU A 158 -5.27 2.85 13.17
C LEU A 158 -5.01 3.95 14.21
N VAL A 159 -4.47 3.60 15.36
CA VAL A 159 -4.09 4.58 16.40
C VAL A 159 -2.80 5.28 15.95
N PRO A 160 -2.74 6.62 15.85
CA PRO A 160 -1.51 7.35 15.58
C PRO A 160 -0.51 7.16 16.72
N LEU A 161 0.77 7.44 16.47
CA LEU A 161 1.77 7.50 17.52
C LEU A 161 1.50 8.71 18.42
N SER A 162 1.73 8.57 19.73
CA SER A 162 1.68 9.70 20.64
C SER A 162 2.90 10.61 20.47
N VAL A 163 2.82 11.84 21.01
CA VAL A 163 3.94 12.79 20.96
C VAL A 163 5.16 12.21 21.68
N GLU A 164 4.96 11.55 22.83
CA GLU A 164 6.01 10.92 23.61
C GLU A 164 6.65 9.72 22.88
N GLU A 165 5.85 8.93 22.17
CA GLU A 165 6.34 7.83 21.32
C GLU A 165 7.19 8.35 20.17
N VAL A 166 6.74 9.42 19.51
CA VAL A 166 7.50 10.08 18.44
C VAL A 166 8.81 10.63 18.96
N ALA A 167 8.79 11.37 20.07
CA ALA A 167 9.98 11.95 20.68
C ALA A 167 10.98 10.87 21.11
N ARG A 168 10.52 9.83 21.80
CA ARG A 168 11.35 8.70 22.23
C ARG A 168 11.92 7.92 21.06
N PHE A 169 11.17 7.74 19.98
CA PHE A 169 11.66 7.10 18.77
C PHE A 169 12.69 7.98 18.08
N GLY A 170 12.43 9.28 17.91
CA GLY A 170 13.33 10.26 17.33
C GLY A 170 14.67 10.34 18.06
N SER A 171 14.66 10.40 19.40
CA SER A 171 15.88 10.47 20.23
C SER A 171 16.77 9.23 20.13
N SER A 172 16.26 8.14 19.60
CA SER A 172 17.06 6.92 19.39
C SER A 172 18.01 6.99 18.18
N PHE A 173 17.77 7.90 17.24
CA PHE A 173 18.63 8.11 16.07
C PHE A 173 19.88 8.92 16.40
N ARG A 174 20.93 8.68 15.63
CA ARG A 174 22.23 9.37 15.76
C ARG A 174 22.65 10.11 14.52
N THR A 175 21.93 9.96 13.42
CA THR A 175 22.28 10.58 12.13
C THR A 175 21.14 11.47 11.65
N ALA A 176 21.49 12.60 11.06
CA ALA A 176 20.53 13.49 10.44
C ALA A 176 19.84 12.81 9.26
N ARG A 177 20.53 11.91 8.52
CA ARG A 177 19.93 11.08 7.48
C ARG A 177 18.70 10.33 8.00
N ASP A 178 18.83 9.61 9.10
CA ASP A 178 17.79 8.73 9.60
C ASP A 178 16.61 9.53 10.16
N LEU A 179 16.93 10.65 10.84
CA LEU A 179 15.94 11.61 11.31
C LEU A 179 15.20 12.28 10.14
N ALA A 180 15.90 12.69 9.07
CA ALA A 180 15.27 13.27 7.88
C ALA A 180 14.32 12.27 7.19
N ILE A 181 14.69 10.99 7.12
CA ILE A 181 13.82 9.92 6.59
C ILE A 181 12.53 9.82 7.42
N VAL A 182 12.63 9.85 8.75
CA VAL A 182 11.46 9.80 9.64
C VAL A 182 10.66 11.10 9.54
N GLY A 183 11.33 12.25 9.50
CA GLY A 183 10.72 13.56 9.31
C GLY A 183 9.85 13.59 8.05
N LEU A 184 10.38 13.20 6.90
CA LEU A 184 9.62 13.12 5.65
C LEU A 184 8.38 12.24 5.71
N MET A 185 8.37 11.24 6.58
CA MET A 185 7.19 10.39 6.79
C MET A 185 6.19 10.99 7.79
N LEU A 186 6.71 11.68 8.82
CA LEU A 186 5.93 12.22 9.92
C LEU A 186 5.39 13.63 9.61
N LEU A 187 6.17 14.49 8.96
CA LEU A 187 5.84 15.91 8.77
C LEU A 187 5.34 16.22 7.33
N GLU A 188 5.75 15.43 6.34
CA GLU A 188 5.32 15.56 4.94
C GLU A 188 4.47 14.35 4.47
N GLY A 189 4.36 13.32 5.29
CA GLY A 189 3.51 12.16 5.03
C GLY A 189 3.94 11.28 3.85
N LEU A 190 5.23 11.21 3.50
CA LEU A 190 5.72 10.41 2.40
C LEU A 190 5.59 8.91 2.65
N ARG A 191 5.40 8.15 1.56
CA ARG A 191 5.51 6.68 1.59
C ARG A 191 6.97 6.24 1.56
N SER A 192 7.28 5.06 2.11
CA SER A 192 8.64 4.49 2.07
C SER A 192 9.24 4.49 0.66
N ALA A 193 8.46 4.11 -0.34
CA ALA A 193 8.93 4.09 -1.73
C ALA A 193 9.19 5.49 -2.27
N GLU A 194 8.37 6.47 -1.89
CA GLU A 194 8.55 7.87 -2.28
C GLU A 194 9.85 8.42 -1.67
N VAL A 195 10.06 8.22 -0.36
CA VAL A 195 11.31 8.64 0.32
C VAL A 195 12.55 8.01 -0.32
N LEU A 196 12.51 6.71 -0.59
CA LEU A 196 13.65 6.00 -1.17
C LEU A 196 13.89 6.35 -2.65
N SER A 197 12.90 6.86 -3.37
CA SER A 197 13.03 7.27 -4.77
C SER A 197 13.55 8.70 -4.95
N LEU A 198 13.60 9.51 -3.89
CA LEU A 198 14.06 10.89 -3.97
C LEU A 198 15.50 10.98 -4.48
N ASN A 199 15.72 11.97 -5.32
CA ASN A 199 17.04 12.44 -5.76
C ASN A 199 17.39 13.76 -5.08
N GLU A 200 18.66 14.16 -5.14
CA GLU A 200 19.11 15.42 -4.60
C GLU A 200 18.39 16.63 -5.21
N ASP A 201 18.14 16.58 -6.53
CA ASP A 201 17.44 17.65 -7.28
C ASP A 201 15.92 17.71 -6.98
N ASP A 202 15.39 16.74 -6.26
CA ASP A 202 13.98 16.76 -5.82
C ASP A 202 13.78 17.64 -4.58
N VAL A 203 14.87 18.04 -3.91
CA VAL A 203 14.86 18.85 -2.68
C VAL A 203 15.22 20.28 -2.98
N LEU A 204 14.24 21.16 -2.93
CA LEU A 204 14.37 22.61 -3.17
C LEU A 204 14.43 23.33 -1.83
N LEU A 205 15.61 23.29 -1.17
CA LEU A 205 15.76 23.80 0.20
C LEU A 205 15.50 25.31 0.29
N SER A 206 15.89 26.09 -0.73
CA SER A 206 15.65 27.54 -0.79
C SER A 206 14.17 27.91 -0.84
N GLU A 207 13.36 27.02 -1.39
CA GLU A 207 11.92 27.20 -1.51
C GLU A 207 11.15 26.48 -0.41
N ALA A 208 11.85 25.74 0.48
CA ALA A 208 11.27 24.82 1.45
C ALA A 208 10.24 23.87 0.80
N GLN A 209 10.58 23.32 -0.37
CA GLN A 209 9.72 22.44 -1.15
C GLN A 209 10.41 21.13 -1.52
N LEU A 210 9.57 20.10 -1.71
CA LEU A 210 9.99 18.77 -2.14
C LEU A 210 9.17 18.34 -3.34
N ARG A 211 9.83 17.92 -4.41
CA ARG A 211 9.21 17.34 -5.59
C ARG A 211 9.09 15.83 -5.41
N VAL A 212 7.88 15.30 -5.40
CA VAL A 212 7.60 13.87 -5.13
C VAL A 212 6.90 13.22 -6.32
N ARG A 213 7.40 12.07 -6.74
CA ARG A 213 6.77 11.20 -7.75
C ARG A 213 5.93 10.13 -7.07
N GLY A 214 4.62 10.19 -7.28
CA GLY A 214 3.66 9.23 -6.74
C GLY A 214 3.35 8.06 -7.67
N LYS A 215 2.34 7.28 -7.31
CA LYS A 215 1.84 6.16 -8.13
C LYS A 215 1.41 6.66 -9.52
N GLY A 216 1.84 5.96 -10.57
CA GLY A 216 1.57 6.35 -11.95
C GLY A 216 2.42 7.53 -12.44
N ASN A 217 3.58 7.76 -11.83
CA ASN A 217 4.53 8.83 -12.18
C ASN A 217 3.95 10.26 -12.05
N LYS A 218 2.89 10.43 -11.25
CA LYS A 218 2.29 11.75 -11.01
C LYS A 218 3.19 12.56 -10.10
N LEU A 219 3.60 13.75 -10.55
CA LEU A 219 4.39 14.69 -9.78
C LEU A 219 3.49 15.52 -8.86
N ARG A 220 3.97 15.77 -7.63
CA ARG A 220 3.41 16.75 -6.72
C ARG A 220 4.52 17.47 -5.97
N PHE A 221 4.27 18.70 -5.60
CA PHE A 221 5.12 19.49 -4.72
C PHE A 221 4.54 19.46 -3.31
N LEU A 222 5.40 19.28 -2.32
CA LEU A 222 5.06 19.30 -0.90
C LEU A 222 5.87 20.39 -0.21
N PRO A 223 5.27 21.17 0.70
CA PRO A 223 6.03 22.04 1.58
C PRO A 223 6.87 21.17 2.52
N LEU A 224 8.05 21.64 2.88
CA LEU A 224 8.91 21.04 3.88
C LEU A 224 8.79 21.80 5.21
N ALA A 225 8.62 21.05 6.29
CA ALA A 225 8.70 21.63 7.62
C ALA A 225 10.13 22.14 7.91
N PRO A 226 10.28 23.22 8.70
CA PRO A 226 11.59 23.81 9.01
C PRO A 226 12.57 22.79 9.60
N GLU A 227 12.10 21.89 10.43
CA GLU A 227 12.89 20.80 11.02
C GLU A 227 13.42 19.83 9.97
N THR A 228 12.58 19.48 8.99
CA THR A 228 12.98 18.61 7.87
C THR A 228 14.02 19.32 6.96
N VAL A 229 13.86 20.61 6.72
CA VAL A 229 14.84 21.42 5.96
C VAL A 229 16.20 21.37 6.65
N GLN A 230 16.26 21.64 7.96
CA GLN A 230 17.50 21.60 8.75
C GLN A 230 18.16 20.22 8.71
N LEU A 231 17.40 19.15 8.91
CA LEU A 231 17.90 17.79 8.89
C LEU A 231 18.44 17.39 7.51
N LEU A 232 17.76 17.77 6.43
CA LEU A 232 18.20 17.52 5.05
C LEU A 232 19.47 18.30 4.70
N ASP A 233 19.55 19.58 5.11
CA ASP A 233 20.74 20.40 4.90
C ASP A 233 21.95 19.81 5.66
N HIS A 234 21.77 19.51 6.94
CA HIS A 234 22.82 18.87 7.77
C HIS A 234 23.28 17.53 7.15
N TYR A 235 22.35 16.67 6.79
CA TYR A 235 22.67 15.40 6.14
C TYR A 235 23.47 15.59 4.87
N ARG A 236 23.03 16.47 3.97
CA ARG A 236 23.68 16.72 2.66
C ARG A 236 25.10 17.26 2.81
N ARG A 237 25.31 18.17 3.76
CA ARG A 237 26.61 18.83 3.94
C ARG A 237 27.62 18.00 4.73
N LEU A 238 27.18 17.30 5.77
CA LEU A 238 28.08 16.72 6.77
C LEU A 238 28.10 15.20 6.80
N GLU A 239 27.01 14.53 6.45
CA GLU A 239 26.93 13.06 6.61
C GLU A 239 26.93 12.32 5.27
N ARG A 240 26.38 12.92 4.22
CA ARG A 240 26.28 12.27 2.93
C ARG A 240 27.66 12.15 2.28
N PRO A 241 28.13 10.91 1.98
CA PRO A 241 29.41 10.75 1.32
C PRO A 241 29.37 11.35 -0.11
N PRO A 242 30.49 11.89 -0.61
CA PRO A 242 30.60 12.33 -1.99
C PRO A 242 30.60 11.11 -2.91
N VAL A 243 29.48 10.89 -3.61
CA VAL A 243 29.25 9.74 -4.49
C VAL A 243 28.55 10.18 -5.77
N GLY A 244 28.82 9.48 -6.88
CA GLY A 244 28.27 9.81 -8.20
C GLY A 244 26.81 9.39 -8.40
N THR A 245 26.03 9.10 -7.33
CA THR A 245 24.61 8.80 -7.45
C THR A 245 23.75 10.02 -7.17
N ALA A 246 22.73 10.23 -7.99
CA ALA A 246 21.72 11.25 -7.75
C ALA A 246 20.80 10.96 -6.55
N ALA A 247 20.87 9.74 -5.96
CA ALA A 247 20.00 9.36 -4.85
C ALA A 247 20.18 10.27 -3.65
N LEU A 248 19.08 10.82 -3.11
CA LEU A 248 19.13 11.63 -1.91
C LEU A 248 19.64 10.79 -0.72
N PHE A 249 19.00 9.68 -0.42
CA PHE A 249 19.38 8.81 0.70
C PHE A 249 20.26 7.66 0.26
N VAL A 250 21.46 7.62 0.83
CA VAL A 250 22.45 6.58 0.56
C VAL A 250 22.84 5.83 1.83
N SER A 251 23.37 4.63 1.67
CA SER A 251 23.93 3.85 2.76
C SER A 251 25.20 4.55 3.27
N LEU A 252 25.31 4.76 4.60
CA LEU A 252 26.45 5.46 5.20
C LEU A 252 27.59 4.54 5.60
N LYS A 253 27.33 3.24 5.73
CA LYS A 253 28.28 2.24 6.24
C LYS A 253 28.27 0.95 5.45
N GLY A 254 29.30 0.15 5.64
CA GLY A 254 29.45 -1.20 5.07
C GLY A 254 29.75 -1.22 3.57
N PRO A 255 29.73 -2.40 2.94
CA PRO A 255 30.08 -2.57 1.51
C PRO A 255 29.17 -1.78 0.54
N ALA A 256 27.94 -1.47 0.96
CA ALA A 256 27.00 -0.70 0.17
C ALA A 256 27.08 0.82 0.43
N ARG A 257 28.13 1.31 1.11
CA ARG A 257 28.30 2.75 1.38
C ARG A 257 28.23 3.55 0.07
N GLY A 258 27.44 4.62 0.09
CA GLY A 258 27.27 5.48 -1.08
C GLY A 258 26.24 5.00 -2.10
N THR A 259 25.75 3.77 -2.01
CA THR A 259 24.67 3.30 -2.86
C THR A 259 23.31 3.74 -2.35
N ARG A 260 22.31 3.88 -3.24
CA ARG A 260 20.94 4.23 -2.87
C ARG A 260 20.42 3.32 -1.76
N MET A 261 19.83 3.89 -0.74
CA MET A 261 19.21 3.13 0.36
C MET A 261 18.07 2.25 -0.17
N THR A 262 18.08 0.97 0.22
CA THR A 262 17.07 0.00 -0.21
C THR A 262 15.90 -0.09 0.77
N LEU A 263 14.78 -0.66 0.32
CA LEU A 263 13.64 -0.94 1.19
C LEU A 263 14.01 -1.91 2.33
N ALA A 264 14.92 -2.86 2.06
CA ALA A 264 15.44 -3.77 3.09
C ALA A 264 16.25 -2.99 4.16
N GLY A 265 17.10 -2.05 3.72
CA GLY A 265 17.85 -1.16 4.62
C GLY A 265 16.92 -0.32 5.48
N LEU A 266 15.89 0.29 4.88
CA LEU A 266 14.89 1.05 5.62
C LEU A 266 14.14 0.19 6.64
N ARG A 267 13.73 -1.02 6.26
CA ARG A 267 13.06 -1.95 7.18
C ARG A 267 13.97 -2.37 8.34
N SER A 268 15.25 -2.58 8.08
CA SER A 268 16.24 -2.92 9.11
C SER A 268 16.45 -1.76 10.08
N LEU A 269 16.53 -0.52 9.57
CA LEU A 269 16.60 0.70 10.36
C LEU A 269 15.42 0.78 11.35
N PHE A 270 14.19 0.71 10.85
CA PHE A 270 13.00 0.76 11.69
C PHE A 270 12.91 -0.40 12.68
N ARG A 271 13.32 -1.61 12.27
CA ARG A 271 13.36 -2.78 13.16
C ARG A 271 14.30 -2.56 14.35
N TYR A 272 15.51 -2.10 14.06
CA TYR A 272 16.51 -1.80 15.08
C TYR A 272 15.98 -0.77 16.11
N HIS A 273 15.46 0.37 15.63
CA HIS A 273 14.97 1.42 16.51
C HIS A 273 13.71 1.02 17.30
N ARG A 274 12.82 0.21 16.71
CA ARG A 274 11.69 -0.38 17.44
C ARG A 274 12.14 -1.28 18.60
N GLN A 275 13.13 -2.12 18.36
CA GLN A 275 13.69 -2.99 19.41
C GLN A 275 14.32 -2.14 20.51
N ARG A 276 15.08 -1.12 20.15
CA ARG A 276 15.77 -0.25 21.10
C ARG A 276 14.83 0.59 21.94
N THR A 277 13.72 1.07 21.38
CA THR A 277 12.77 1.97 22.06
C THR A 277 11.58 1.24 22.68
N GLY A 278 11.36 -0.03 22.34
CA GLY A 278 10.19 -0.79 22.78
C GLY A 278 8.88 -0.39 22.06
N ILE A 279 8.92 0.56 21.12
CA ILE A 279 7.72 1.07 20.44
C ILE A 279 7.37 0.17 19.26
N LYS A 280 6.58 -0.88 19.52
CA LYS A 280 6.24 -1.92 18.53
C LYS A 280 5.55 -1.37 17.29
N LEU A 281 4.78 -0.30 17.41
CA LEU A 281 4.00 0.28 16.32
C LEU A 281 4.79 1.27 15.45
N ALA A 282 5.99 1.70 15.83
CA ALA A 282 6.80 2.64 15.08
C ALA A 282 7.33 2.02 13.78
N ASN A 283 6.57 2.14 12.71
CA ASN A 283 6.94 1.71 11.36
C ASN A 283 6.61 2.81 10.35
N PRO A 284 7.21 2.81 9.15
CA PRO A 284 7.03 3.87 8.16
C PRO A 284 5.57 4.25 7.90
N HIS A 285 4.71 3.23 7.80
CA HIS A 285 3.29 3.46 7.52
C HIS A 285 2.59 4.15 8.69
N ARG A 286 3.01 3.86 9.93
CA ARG A 286 2.43 4.47 11.13
C ARG A 286 2.81 5.95 11.24
N PHE A 287 4.03 6.35 10.90
CA PHE A 287 4.45 7.76 10.87
C PHE A 287 3.62 8.56 9.88
N ARG A 288 3.47 8.07 8.65
CA ARG A 288 2.58 8.70 7.67
C ARG A 288 1.11 8.74 8.13
N HIS A 289 0.67 7.73 8.88
CA HIS A 289 -0.67 7.71 9.47
C HIS A 289 -0.81 8.80 10.54
N THR A 290 0.20 8.96 11.39
CA THR A 290 0.26 10.01 12.43
C THR A 290 0.16 11.39 11.76
N PHE A 291 0.96 11.66 10.72
CA PHE A 291 0.84 12.87 9.92
C PHE A 291 -0.59 13.16 9.47
N ALA A 292 -1.25 12.18 8.85
CA ALA A 292 -2.61 12.40 8.36
C ALA A 292 -3.61 12.67 9.50
N SER A 293 -3.47 11.95 10.62
CA SER A 293 -4.34 12.10 11.79
C SER A 293 -4.13 13.46 12.46
N ASP A 294 -2.89 13.93 12.55
CA ASP A 294 -2.58 15.22 13.17
C ASP A 294 -3.07 16.38 12.32
N LEU A 295 -2.92 16.30 10.99
CA LEU A 295 -3.48 17.31 10.09
C LEU A 295 -5.00 17.35 10.13
N VAL A 296 -5.68 16.19 10.22
CA VAL A 296 -7.15 16.15 10.40
C VAL A 296 -7.56 16.81 11.71
N ARG A 297 -6.87 16.52 12.81
CA ARG A 297 -7.10 17.19 14.10
C ARG A 297 -6.82 18.70 14.02
N GLY A 298 -5.81 19.10 13.25
CA GLY A 298 -5.50 20.51 12.94
C GLY A 298 -6.52 21.18 12.04
N GLY A 299 -7.52 20.45 11.52
CA GLY A 299 -8.62 21.01 10.72
C GLY A 299 -8.31 21.21 9.25
N ILE A 300 -7.31 20.49 8.68
CA ILE A 300 -7.06 20.54 7.24
C ILE A 300 -8.26 20.01 6.47
N SER A 301 -8.57 20.62 5.33
CA SER A 301 -9.64 20.14 4.46
C SER A 301 -9.28 18.77 3.84
N LEU A 302 -10.27 17.89 3.65
CA LEU A 302 -10.03 16.58 3.04
C LEU A 302 -9.39 16.65 1.65
N PRO A 303 -9.82 17.56 0.74
CA PRO A 303 -9.15 17.71 -0.56
C PRO A 303 -7.67 18.08 -0.43
N ALA A 304 -7.32 19.01 0.47
CA ALA A 304 -5.94 19.38 0.71
C ALA A 304 -5.11 18.20 1.25
N LEU A 305 -5.64 17.46 2.22
CA LEU A 305 -5.00 16.25 2.75
C LEU A 305 -4.80 15.19 1.66
N MET A 306 -5.80 14.96 0.81
CA MET A 306 -5.70 14.04 -0.33
C MET A 306 -4.56 14.43 -1.27
N GLN A 307 -4.43 15.70 -1.58
CA GLN A 307 -3.37 16.23 -2.45
C GLN A 307 -1.99 16.04 -1.82
N LEU A 308 -1.81 16.42 -0.55
CA LEU A 308 -0.56 16.22 0.19
C LEU A 308 -0.16 14.74 0.23
N MET A 309 -1.09 13.87 0.56
CA MET A 309 -0.82 12.43 0.65
C MET A 309 -0.72 11.72 -0.71
N GLY A 310 -1.12 12.36 -1.80
CA GLY A 310 -1.17 11.73 -3.12
C GLY A 310 -2.12 10.52 -3.15
N HIS A 311 -3.32 10.68 -2.60
CA HIS A 311 -4.37 9.68 -2.66
C HIS A 311 -5.23 9.91 -3.90
N ALA A 312 -5.36 8.87 -4.74
CA ALA A 312 -6.24 8.91 -5.90
C ALA A 312 -7.71 8.66 -5.54
N ASP A 313 -7.96 8.05 -4.37
CA ASP A 313 -9.29 7.67 -3.88
C ASP A 313 -9.53 8.28 -2.49
N ILE A 314 -10.66 8.98 -2.36
CA ILE A 314 -11.12 9.60 -1.12
C ILE A 314 -11.30 8.58 0.01
N GLN A 315 -11.72 7.36 -0.30
CA GLN A 315 -11.91 6.28 0.68
C GLN A 315 -10.62 6.00 1.47
N THR A 316 -9.47 6.20 0.84
CA THR A 316 -8.18 6.05 1.51
C THR A 316 -7.95 7.15 2.54
N THR A 317 -8.42 8.35 2.29
CA THR A 317 -8.30 9.50 3.19
C THR A 317 -9.35 9.46 4.31
N LEU A 318 -10.55 9.01 4.01
CA LEU A 318 -11.63 8.86 5.01
C LEU A 318 -11.27 7.89 6.15
N ARG A 319 -10.29 7.03 6.00
CA ARG A 319 -9.77 6.17 7.08
C ARG A 319 -9.16 6.95 8.24
N TYR A 320 -8.74 8.19 8.00
CA TYR A 320 -8.14 9.07 9.01
C TYR A 320 -9.18 9.97 9.69
N VAL A 321 -10.38 10.04 9.14
CA VAL A 321 -11.45 10.89 9.64
C VAL A 321 -12.27 10.10 10.65
N GLN A 322 -11.99 10.31 11.92
CA GLN A 322 -12.89 9.93 13.01
C GLN A 322 -13.61 11.20 13.45
N ILE A 323 -14.78 11.47 12.86
CA ILE A 323 -15.57 12.64 13.23
C ILE A 323 -16.38 12.28 14.48
N THR A 324 -16.10 12.95 15.58
CA THR A 324 -16.93 12.90 16.78
C THR A 324 -18.05 13.93 16.69
N PRO A 325 -19.18 13.78 17.43
CA PRO A 325 -20.20 14.81 17.51
C PRO A 325 -19.64 16.19 17.93
N GLN A 326 -18.61 16.22 18.77
CA GLN A 326 -17.92 17.44 19.18
C GLN A 326 -17.17 18.09 18.02
N ASP A 327 -16.50 17.31 17.16
CA ASP A 327 -15.82 17.82 15.97
C ASP A 327 -16.82 18.45 14.99
N VAL A 328 -17.98 17.81 14.82
CA VAL A 328 -19.07 18.37 13.99
C VAL A 328 -19.55 19.70 14.54
N TYR A 329 -19.77 19.80 15.85
CA TYR A 329 -20.19 21.04 16.50
C TYR A 329 -19.15 22.15 16.35
N GLN A 330 -17.87 21.86 16.58
CA GLN A 330 -16.79 22.83 16.43
C GLN A 330 -16.66 23.33 14.98
N GLN A 331 -16.72 22.43 14.00
CA GLN A 331 -16.69 22.80 12.58
C GLN A 331 -17.90 23.65 12.19
N TYR A 332 -19.08 23.28 12.67
CA TYR A 332 -20.30 24.06 12.46
C TYR A 332 -20.17 25.48 13.05
N THR A 333 -19.73 25.60 14.29
CA THR A 333 -19.55 26.89 14.97
C THR A 333 -18.54 27.77 14.23
N ARG A 334 -17.41 27.21 13.78
CA ARG A 334 -16.44 27.96 12.97
C ARG A 334 -17.02 28.39 11.63
N ALA A 335 -17.75 27.52 10.94
CA ALA A 335 -18.37 27.85 9.66
C ALA A 335 -19.44 28.93 9.80
N VAL A 336 -20.28 28.85 10.83
CA VAL A 336 -21.32 29.88 11.13
C VAL A 336 -20.68 31.21 11.50
N ALA A 337 -19.61 31.22 12.28
CA ALA A 337 -18.91 32.45 12.64
C ALA A 337 -18.28 33.17 11.40
N GLN A 338 -18.03 32.44 10.33
CA GLN A 338 -17.52 32.98 9.06
C GLN A 338 -18.63 33.39 8.08
N GLN A 339 -19.89 33.14 8.40
CA GLN A 339 -21.02 33.55 7.54
C GLN A 339 -21.22 35.09 7.59
N VAL A 340 -21.15 35.69 6.41
CA VAL A 340 -21.28 37.15 6.24
C VAL A 340 -22.77 37.63 6.24
N ARG A 341 -23.72 36.74 6.43
CA ARG A 341 -25.16 37.06 6.39
C ARG A 341 -25.81 36.94 7.78
N PRO A 342 -25.81 37.99 8.60
CA PRO A 342 -26.53 37.96 9.85
C PRO A 342 -28.05 37.98 9.60
N LEU A 343 -28.78 37.15 10.36
CA LEU A 343 -30.23 37.24 10.37
C LEU A 343 -30.67 38.63 10.94
N PRO A 344 -31.68 39.27 10.36
CA PRO A 344 -32.23 40.50 10.95
C PRO A 344 -32.73 40.21 12.37
N ARG A 345 -32.43 41.10 13.30
CA ARG A 345 -32.98 40.99 14.65
C ARG A 345 -34.46 41.28 14.59
N PRO A 346 -35.32 40.51 15.31
CA PRO A 346 -36.71 40.83 15.39
C PRO A 346 -36.85 42.25 16.00
N SER A 347 -37.63 43.10 15.35
CA SER A 347 -37.98 44.43 15.87
C SER A 347 -38.76 44.24 17.18
N SER A 348 -38.27 44.79 18.26
CA SER A 348 -38.91 44.85 19.57
C SER A 348 -40.23 45.66 19.50
#